data_5ca38782ef297660d55daad1026bc593
#
_entry.id   5ca38782ef297660d55daad1026bc593
#
_cell.length_a   1.000
_cell.length_b   1.000
_cell.length_c   1.000
_cell.angle_alpha   90.00
_cell.angle_beta   90.00
_cell.angle_gamma   90.00
#
_symmetry.space_group_name_H-M   'P 1'
#
loop_
_entity.id
_entity.type
_entity.pdbx_description
1 polymer ?
#
loop_
_entity_poly.entity_id
_entity_poly.type
_entity_poly.pdbx_seq_one_letter_code
_entity_poly.pdbx_strand_id
1 'polypeptide(L)'
;IWSSTLQKKRVYPDMKKRYLAVKGELMNSNWAKILLKITGVKYGRKLMLKGIPCIYNKKGASIEIGSNVTIKSSFLSNLVGLYSRTIIVTRAPGANIVIGNNVGISGATIYARKGIYIGENTAIGGNCKILDNDFHPIDQEARLQLLNDMHGGEAADLIPTKEIHIGKNC
;
A
#
# COMPACT_ATOMS: atom_id res chain seq x y z
N ILE A 1 4.37 2.88 61.28
CA ILE A 1 4.99 1.59 60.88
C ILE A 1 4.30 1.13 59.60
N TRP A 2 4.80 1.54 58.45
CA TRP A 2 4.37 1.05 57.16
C TRP A 2 5.43 0.06 56.69
N SER A 3 5.04 -1.19 56.61
CA SER A 3 5.90 -2.29 56.17
C SER A 3 6.16 -2.18 54.67
N SER A 4 7.45 -2.05 54.38
CA SER A 4 8.05 -2.19 53.05
C SER A 4 8.03 -3.65 52.61
N THR A 5 6.95 -4.14 52.08
CA THR A 5 6.99 -5.47 51.45
C THR A 5 5.90 -5.55 50.38
N LEU A 6 6.40 -5.77 49.17
CA LEU A 6 5.72 -6.20 47.95
C LEU A 6 5.80 -5.22 46.78
N GLN A 7 7.00 -4.76 46.44
CA GLN A 7 7.28 -4.58 45.01
C GLN A 7 7.54 -5.96 44.40
N LYS A 8 6.47 -6.70 44.15
CA LYS A 8 6.55 -7.81 43.20
C LYS A 8 6.96 -7.22 41.86
N LYS A 9 8.20 -7.49 41.43
CA LYS A 9 8.64 -7.34 40.06
C LYS A 9 7.53 -7.85 39.15
N ARG A 10 6.77 -6.97 38.49
CA ARG A 10 5.98 -7.34 37.33
C ARG A 10 6.98 -7.79 36.28
N VAL A 11 7.29 -9.07 36.29
CA VAL A 11 7.94 -9.74 35.19
C VAL A 11 6.98 -9.58 34.03
N TYR A 12 7.36 -8.80 33.04
CA TYR A 12 6.67 -8.75 31.76
C TYR A 12 7.13 -9.98 30.95
N PRO A 13 6.43 -11.14 31.05
CA PRO A 13 6.85 -12.34 30.32
C PRO A 13 6.67 -12.21 28.82
N ASP A 14 6.09 -11.10 28.35
CA ASP A 14 5.53 -10.98 27.04
C ASP A 14 6.34 -10.10 26.08
N MET A 15 7.34 -9.36 26.58
CA MET A 15 8.16 -8.50 25.72
C MET A 15 8.97 -9.29 24.69
N LYS A 16 9.52 -10.44 25.06
CA LYS A 16 10.24 -11.31 24.12
C LYS A 16 9.29 -11.92 23.07
N LYS A 17 8.08 -12.33 23.47
CA LYS A 17 7.06 -12.86 22.55
C LYS A 17 6.54 -11.76 21.64
N ARG A 18 6.29 -10.56 22.16
CA ARG A 18 5.91 -9.38 21.36
C ARG A 18 7.03 -8.97 20.41
N TYR A 19 8.28 -8.95 20.86
CA TYR A 19 9.43 -8.68 20.00
C TYR A 19 9.60 -9.74 18.90
N LEU A 20 9.39 -11.03 19.19
CA LEU A 20 9.44 -12.10 18.20
C LEU A 20 8.28 -12.04 17.22
N ALA A 21 7.08 -11.65 17.66
CA ALA A 21 5.94 -11.42 16.77
C ALA A 21 6.19 -10.22 15.85
N VAL A 22 6.67 -9.10 16.38
CA VAL A 22 7.10 -7.93 15.60
C VAL A 22 8.20 -8.30 14.61
N LYS A 23 9.20 -9.08 15.04
CA LYS A 23 10.28 -9.56 14.17
C LYS A 23 9.75 -10.49 13.08
N GLY A 24 8.79 -11.36 13.39
CA GLY A 24 8.13 -12.25 12.42
C GLY A 24 7.36 -11.45 11.36
N GLU A 25 6.60 -10.44 11.73
CA GLU A 25 5.90 -9.55 10.78
C GLU A 25 6.87 -8.71 9.94
N LEU A 26 8.02 -8.31 10.49
CA LEU A 26 9.06 -7.58 9.79
C LEU A 26 9.88 -8.46 8.83
N MET A 27 9.94 -9.78 9.07
CA MET A 27 10.76 -10.72 8.30
C MET A 27 10.07 -11.35 7.09
N ASN A 28 8.82 -11.02 6.80
CA ASN A 28 8.05 -11.64 5.72
C ASN A 28 8.38 -11.11 4.30
N SER A 29 9.52 -10.44 4.17
CA SER A 29 9.89 -9.73 2.94
C SER A 29 10.10 -10.66 1.72
N ASN A 30 10.53 -11.90 1.92
CA ASN A 30 10.81 -12.81 0.80
C ASN A 30 9.53 -13.37 0.16
N TRP A 31 8.55 -13.75 0.96
CA TRP A 31 7.24 -14.17 0.46
C TRP A 31 6.51 -13.05 -0.28
N ALA A 32 6.57 -11.83 0.24
CA ALA A 32 5.99 -10.68 -0.42
C ALA A 32 6.65 -10.41 -1.78
N LYS A 33 7.96 -10.60 -1.92
CA LYS A 33 8.66 -10.48 -3.21
C LYS A 33 8.25 -11.55 -4.23
N ILE A 34 7.94 -12.76 -3.77
CA ILE A 34 7.41 -13.81 -4.64
C ILE A 34 6.03 -13.39 -5.18
N LEU A 35 5.15 -12.84 -4.32
CA LEU A 35 3.86 -12.31 -4.74
C LEU A 35 3.99 -11.18 -5.76
N LEU A 36 4.95 -10.27 -5.59
CA LEU A 36 5.23 -9.22 -6.57
C LEU A 36 5.58 -9.79 -7.94
N LYS A 37 6.42 -10.82 -7.98
CA LYS A 37 6.79 -11.50 -9.25
C LYS A 37 5.58 -12.16 -9.91
N ILE A 38 4.74 -12.86 -9.13
CA ILE A 38 3.54 -13.54 -9.65
C ILE A 38 2.55 -12.51 -10.22
N THR A 39 2.43 -11.33 -9.61
CA THR A 39 1.56 -10.24 -10.09
C THR A 39 2.18 -9.40 -11.19
N GLY A 40 3.38 -9.75 -11.68
CA GLY A 40 4.06 -9.04 -12.77
C GLY A 40 4.59 -7.66 -12.39
N VAL A 41 4.78 -7.39 -11.10
CA VAL A 41 5.37 -6.13 -10.62
C VAL A 41 6.87 -6.13 -10.85
N LYS A 42 7.37 -5.09 -11.53
CA LYS A 42 8.81 -4.85 -11.69
C LYS A 42 9.33 -4.06 -10.49
N TYR A 43 10.50 -4.43 -9.98
CA TYR A 43 11.13 -3.68 -8.89
C TYR A 43 12.65 -3.68 -8.96
N GLY A 44 13.24 -2.60 -8.46
CA GLY A 44 14.69 -2.39 -8.40
C GLY A 44 15.38 -3.10 -7.22
N ARG A 45 16.66 -2.77 -7.02
CA ARG A 45 17.47 -3.35 -5.95
C ARG A 45 17.07 -2.81 -4.58
N LYS A 46 17.37 -3.55 -3.51
CA LYS A 46 17.15 -3.16 -2.10
C LYS A 46 15.68 -2.81 -1.79
N LEU A 47 14.72 -3.47 -2.44
CA LEU A 47 13.31 -3.36 -2.04
C LEU A 47 13.12 -4.01 -0.68
N MET A 48 12.60 -3.24 0.28
CA MET A 48 12.30 -3.69 1.64
C MET A 48 10.78 -3.70 1.85
N LEU A 49 10.22 -4.87 2.13
CA LEU A 49 8.80 -5.05 2.43
C LEU A 49 8.65 -5.42 3.90
N LYS A 50 7.99 -4.58 4.69
CA LYS A 50 7.66 -4.84 6.09
C LYS A 50 6.19 -5.22 6.19
N GLY A 51 5.91 -6.52 6.19
CA GLY A 51 4.59 -7.09 5.98
C GLY A 51 4.26 -7.30 4.50
N ILE A 52 3.11 -7.89 4.22
CA ILE A 52 2.66 -8.26 2.87
C ILE A 52 1.70 -7.20 2.34
N PRO A 53 2.07 -6.42 1.30
CA PRO A 53 1.17 -5.48 0.66
C PRO A 53 0.06 -6.22 -0.10
N CYS A 54 -1.09 -5.58 -0.26
CA CYS A 54 -2.13 -6.02 -1.18
C CYS A 54 -1.80 -5.47 -2.58
N ILE A 55 -1.54 -6.36 -3.52
CA ILE A 55 -1.18 -5.98 -4.89
C ILE A 55 -2.20 -6.56 -5.86
N TYR A 56 -2.72 -5.72 -6.72
CA TYR A 56 -3.51 -6.15 -7.88
C TYR A 56 -3.00 -5.42 -9.13
N ASN A 57 -2.54 -6.19 -10.10
CA ASN A 57 -2.05 -5.65 -11.36
C ASN A 57 -2.91 -6.20 -12.50
N LYS A 58 -3.74 -5.33 -13.09
CA LYS A 58 -4.63 -5.70 -14.18
C LYS A 58 -3.82 -6.14 -15.41
N LYS A 59 -4.29 -7.13 -16.14
CA LYS A 59 -3.69 -7.53 -17.42
C LYS A 59 -3.61 -6.33 -18.36
N GLY A 60 -2.44 -6.07 -18.92
CA GLY A 60 -2.18 -4.90 -19.78
C GLY A 60 -1.87 -3.60 -19.03
N ALA A 61 -1.77 -3.63 -17.70
CA ALA A 61 -1.29 -2.53 -16.88
C ALA A 61 0.13 -2.78 -16.37
N SER A 62 0.76 -1.77 -15.77
CA SER A 62 2.10 -1.91 -15.19
C SER A 62 2.23 -1.31 -13.79
N ILE A 63 3.03 -1.98 -12.95
CA ILE A 63 3.50 -1.46 -11.67
C ILE A 63 5.01 -1.58 -11.67
N GLU A 64 5.69 -0.43 -11.51
CA GLU A 64 7.14 -0.35 -11.47
C GLU A 64 7.59 0.32 -10.17
N ILE A 65 8.46 -0.34 -9.43
CA ILE A 65 8.99 0.13 -8.15
C ILE A 65 10.50 0.30 -8.28
N GLY A 66 11.00 1.46 -7.99
CA GLY A 66 12.42 1.80 -8.06
C GLY A 66 13.30 1.04 -7.06
N SER A 67 14.55 1.45 -6.97
CA SER A 67 15.53 0.91 -6.05
C SER A 67 15.47 1.59 -4.68
N ASN A 68 15.88 0.87 -3.63
CA ASN A 68 15.92 1.37 -2.25
C ASN A 68 14.56 1.84 -1.73
N VAL A 69 13.49 1.16 -2.14
CA VAL A 69 12.12 1.47 -1.73
C VAL A 69 11.75 0.66 -0.49
N THR A 70 11.09 1.32 0.48
CA THR A 70 10.57 0.66 1.67
C THR A 70 9.05 0.75 1.69
N ILE A 71 8.37 -0.41 1.76
CA ILE A 71 6.92 -0.49 1.87
C ILE A 71 6.55 -1.14 3.20
N LYS A 72 5.87 -0.39 4.05
CA LYS A 72 5.36 -0.84 5.35
C LYS A 72 3.90 -1.22 5.22
N SER A 73 3.58 -2.50 5.47
CA SER A 73 2.25 -3.08 5.28
C SER A 73 1.75 -3.87 6.49
N SER A 74 2.51 -3.94 7.56
CA SER A 74 2.04 -4.54 8.80
C SER A 74 1.71 -3.47 9.83
N PHE A 75 0.73 -3.75 10.68
CA PHE A 75 0.27 -2.83 11.73
C PHE A 75 1.41 -2.31 12.60
N LEU A 76 2.37 -3.17 12.95
CA LEU A 76 3.50 -2.82 13.81
C LEU A 76 4.72 -2.27 13.06
N SER A 77 4.65 -2.18 11.73
CA SER A 77 5.78 -1.70 10.93
C SER A 77 5.96 -0.18 10.98
N ASN A 78 4.94 0.54 11.46
CA ASN A 78 4.98 1.97 11.70
C ASN A 78 4.21 2.32 12.98
N LEU A 79 4.88 2.87 13.97
CA LEU A 79 4.32 3.18 15.29
C LEU A 79 3.30 4.33 15.30
N VAL A 80 3.12 5.04 14.20
CA VAL A 80 2.01 5.99 14.01
C VAL A 80 0.65 5.25 14.00
N GLY A 81 0.67 3.94 13.77
CA GLY A 81 -0.51 3.11 13.62
C GLY A 81 -0.97 3.06 12.17
N LEU A 82 -0.93 1.85 11.57
CA LEU A 82 -1.48 1.61 10.24
C LEU A 82 -2.83 0.95 10.39
N TYR A 83 -3.88 1.55 9.82
CA TYR A 83 -5.22 0.95 9.82
C TYR A 83 -5.39 -0.09 8.71
N SER A 84 -4.55 -0.01 7.67
CA SER A 84 -4.58 -0.94 6.54
C SER A 84 -3.16 -1.34 6.12
N ARG A 85 -3.07 -2.43 5.39
CA ARG A 85 -1.87 -2.76 4.62
C ARG A 85 -1.67 -1.73 3.51
N THR A 86 -0.44 -1.60 3.01
CA THR A 86 -0.24 -0.87 1.75
C THR A 86 -0.97 -1.62 0.63
N ILE A 87 -1.77 -0.89 -0.13
CA ILE A 87 -2.58 -1.39 -1.24
C ILE A 87 -2.08 -0.70 -2.50
N ILE A 88 -1.66 -1.47 -3.51
CA ILE A 88 -1.20 -0.94 -4.80
C ILE A 88 -1.98 -1.65 -5.90
N VAL A 89 -2.79 -0.90 -6.62
CA VAL A 89 -3.75 -1.44 -7.59
C VAL A 89 -3.70 -0.68 -8.90
N THR A 90 -3.56 -1.42 -10.01
CA THR A 90 -3.90 -0.93 -11.33
C THR A 90 -5.20 -1.60 -11.77
N ARG A 91 -6.21 -0.81 -12.15
CA ARG A 91 -7.57 -1.32 -12.32
C ARG A 91 -8.04 -1.36 -13.79
N ALA A 92 -7.39 -0.64 -14.68
CA ALA A 92 -7.70 -0.62 -16.11
C ALA A 92 -6.52 -1.10 -16.96
N PRO A 93 -6.74 -1.68 -18.14
CA PRO A 93 -5.67 -1.90 -19.11
C PRO A 93 -4.99 -0.56 -19.45
N GLY A 94 -3.66 -0.56 -19.58
CA GLY A 94 -2.89 0.67 -19.83
C GLY A 94 -2.63 1.53 -18.59
N ALA A 95 -3.24 1.24 -17.43
CA ALA A 95 -2.95 1.96 -16.20
C ALA A 95 -1.51 1.73 -15.73
N ASN A 96 -0.87 2.79 -15.22
CA ASN A 96 0.51 2.72 -14.79
C ASN A 96 0.68 3.23 -13.36
N ILE A 97 1.48 2.52 -12.56
CA ILE A 97 1.99 3.03 -11.29
C ILE A 97 3.50 2.98 -11.35
N VAL A 98 4.13 4.14 -11.18
CA VAL A 98 5.59 4.27 -11.15
C VAL A 98 6.01 4.88 -9.81
N ILE A 99 6.80 4.13 -9.07
CA ILE A 99 7.35 4.55 -7.77
C ILE A 99 8.86 4.73 -7.95
N GLY A 100 9.34 5.94 -7.74
CA GLY A 100 10.75 6.30 -7.90
C GLY A 100 11.70 5.63 -6.90
N ASN A 101 12.98 5.97 -7.01
CA ASN A 101 14.00 5.46 -6.08
C ASN A 101 13.89 6.12 -4.70
N ASN A 102 14.36 5.45 -3.66
CA ASN A 102 14.43 5.96 -2.29
C ASN A 102 13.05 6.39 -1.73
N VAL A 103 11.96 5.77 -2.18
CA VAL A 103 10.60 6.10 -1.72
C VAL A 103 10.25 5.27 -0.49
N GLY A 104 9.62 5.93 0.49
CA GLY A 104 9.03 5.30 1.67
C GLY A 104 7.50 5.33 1.61
N ILE A 105 6.84 4.17 1.79
CA ILE A 105 5.38 4.07 1.80
C ILE A 105 4.93 3.35 3.06
N SER A 106 3.95 3.90 3.77
CA SER A 106 3.43 3.32 5.00
C SER A 106 1.90 3.18 4.94
N GLY A 107 1.36 1.95 4.79
CA GLY A 107 -0.07 1.66 4.88
C GLY A 107 -0.93 2.53 3.95
N ALA A 108 -0.40 2.95 2.82
CA ALA A 108 -1.10 3.81 1.89
C ALA A 108 -1.86 3.01 0.81
N THR A 109 -2.93 3.58 0.30
CA THR A 109 -3.63 3.08 -0.88
C THR A 109 -3.20 3.87 -2.11
N ILE A 110 -2.68 3.19 -3.12
CA ILE A 110 -2.32 3.74 -4.42
C ILE A 110 -3.15 2.98 -5.45
N TYR A 111 -4.14 3.64 -6.03
CA TYR A 111 -5.12 3.00 -6.90
C TYR A 111 -5.22 3.76 -8.23
N ALA A 112 -4.76 3.14 -9.30
CA ALA A 112 -4.69 3.75 -10.62
C ALA A 112 -5.65 3.10 -11.61
N ARG A 113 -6.37 3.94 -12.33
CA ARG A 113 -7.09 3.60 -13.57
C ARG A 113 -6.40 4.18 -14.80
N LYS A 114 -5.61 5.25 -14.64
CA LYS A 114 -4.84 5.90 -15.70
C LYS A 114 -3.36 5.92 -15.37
N GLY A 115 -2.96 6.68 -14.34
CA GLY A 115 -1.54 6.75 -13.99
C GLY A 115 -1.25 7.47 -12.68
N ILE A 116 -0.37 6.89 -11.87
CA ILE A 116 0.15 7.50 -10.64
C ILE A 116 1.67 7.41 -10.67
N TYR A 117 2.33 8.55 -10.57
CA TYR A 117 3.77 8.70 -10.64
C TYR A 117 4.29 9.35 -9.37
N ILE A 118 5.13 8.63 -8.63
CA ILE A 118 5.73 9.11 -7.37
C ILE A 118 7.22 9.31 -7.60
N GLY A 119 7.66 10.54 -7.49
CA GLY A 119 9.06 10.93 -7.67
C GLY A 119 10.00 10.34 -6.62
N GLU A 120 11.27 10.33 -6.93
CA GLU A 120 12.31 9.81 -6.03
C GLU A 120 12.44 10.63 -4.73
N ASN A 121 12.99 10.02 -3.68
CA ASN A 121 13.20 10.61 -2.36
C ASN A 121 11.90 11.13 -1.69
N THR A 122 10.77 10.50 -1.97
CA THR A 122 9.44 10.90 -1.48
C THR A 122 8.96 9.97 -0.37
N ALA A 123 8.29 10.51 0.64
CA ALA A 123 7.71 9.76 1.73
C ALA A 123 6.18 9.86 1.73
N ILE A 124 5.49 8.71 1.58
CA ILE A 124 4.03 8.62 1.69
C ILE A 124 3.69 8.16 3.10
N GLY A 125 3.02 9.04 3.84
CA GLY A 125 2.65 8.83 5.23
C GLY A 125 1.63 7.73 5.46
N GLY A 126 1.39 7.42 6.73
CA GLY A 126 0.45 6.37 7.12
C GLY A 126 -0.98 6.67 6.67
N ASN A 127 -1.64 5.65 6.11
CA ASN A 127 -3.06 5.68 5.72
C ASN A 127 -3.44 6.70 4.62
N CYS A 128 -2.47 7.25 3.89
CA CYS A 128 -2.74 8.10 2.72
C CYS A 128 -3.50 7.33 1.64
N LYS A 129 -4.34 8.05 0.89
CA LYS A 129 -5.03 7.53 -0.28
C LYS A 129 -4.66 8.39 -1.50
N ILE A 130 -4.10 7.76 -2.52
CA ILE A 130 -3.71 8.38 -3.78
C ILE A 130 -4.52 7.66 -4.86
N LEU A 131 -5.50 8.35 -5.41
CA LEU A 131 -6.55 7.79 -6.24
C LEU A 131 -6.70 8.69 -7.47
N ASP A 132 -6.49 8.16 -8.66
CA ASP A 132 -6.49 8.92 -9.92
C ASP A 132 -7.87 8.94 -10.61
N ASN A 133 -8.91 8.57 -9.88
CA ASN A 133 -10.26 8.42 -10.42
C ASN A 133 -11.32 8.64 -9.34
N ASP A 134 -12.55 8.89 -9.77
CA ASP A 134 -13.70 9.14 -8.91
C ASP A 134 -14.47 7.87 -8.53
N PHE A 135 -14.03 6.69 -8.94
CA PHE A 135 -14.68 5.38 -8.75
C PHE A 135 -16.04 5.23 -9.42
N HIS A 136 -16.82 6.28 -9.51
CA HIS A 136 -18.15 6.32 -10.08
C HIS A 136 -18.30 7.54 -10.99
N PRO A 137 -19.18 7.48 -12.00
CA PRO A 137 -19.54 8.66 -12.79
C PRO A 137 -20.12 9.77 -11.90
N ILE A 138 -19.78 11.02 -12.18
CA ILE A 138 -20.34 12.19 -11.50
C ILE A 138 -21.76 12.42 -11.98
N ASP A 139 -21.99 12.19 -13.27
CA ASP A 139 -23.30 12.29 -13.90
C ASP A 139 -24.30 11.27 -13.36
N GLN A 140 -25.53 11.71 -13.09
CA GLN A 140 -26.56 10.88 -12.47
C GLN A 140 -27.02 9.75 -13.37
N GLU A 141 -27.21 10.02 -14.67
CA GLU A 141 -27.73 9.02 -15.61
C GLU A 141 -26.66 7.95 -15.87
N ALA A 142 -25.41 8.34 -16.07
CA ALA A 142 -24.29 7.43 -16.20
C ALA A 142 -24.11 6.56 -14.93
N ARG A 143 -24.35 7.13 -13.74
CA ARG A 143 -24.31 6.39 -12.48
C ARG A 143 -25.43 5.37 -12.38
N LEU A 144 -26.64 5.71 -12.80
CA LEU A 144 -27.78 4.78 -12.85
C LEU A 144 -27.52 3.66 -13.86
N GLN A 145 -26.96 3.97 -15.03
CA GLN A 145 -26.55 2.94 -15.99
C GLN A 145 -25.54 1.96 -15.38
N LEU A 146 -24.53 2.47 -14.69
CA LEU A 146 -23.53 1.64 -14.01
C LEU A 146 -24.14 0.73 -12.94
N LEU A 147 -25.12 1.23 -12.18
CA LEU A 147 -25.83 0.46 -11.16
C LEU A 147 -26.76 -0.60 -11.73
N ASN A 148 -27.38 -0.32 -12.87
CA ASN A 148 -28.29 -1.26 -13.55
C ASN A 148 -27.52 -2.33 -14.32
N ASP A 149 -26.28 -2.08 -14.71
CA ASP A 149 -25.41 -3.04 -15.36
C ASP A 149 -24.73 -3.94 -14.32
N MET A 150 -25.53 -4.76 -13.63
CA MET A 150 -25.08 -5.64 -12.54
C MET A 150 -24.02 -6.68 -12.97
N HIS A 151 -23.77 -6.85 -14.25
CA HIS A 151 -22.77 -7.77 -14.81
C HIS A 151 -21.68 -7.03 -15.57
N GLY A 152 -21.84 -5.74 -15.77
CA GLY A 152 -20.87 -4.89 -16.44
C GLY A 152 -19.62 -4.76 -15.60
N GLY A 153 -18.53 -5.13 -16.14
CA GLY A 153 -17.28 -4.59 -15.67
C GLY A 153 -17.43 -3.08 -15.55
N GLU A 154 -16.78 -2.48 -14.58
CA GLU A 154 -16.70 -1.03 -14.43
C GLU A 154 -16.67 -0.39 -15.82
N ALA A 155 -17.71 0.34 -16.17
CA ALA A 155 -17.76 1.07 -17.43
C ALA A 155 -16.63 2.12 -17.38
N ALA A 156 -15.46 1.69 -17.83
CA ALA A 156 -14.20 2.38 -17.62
C ALA A 156 -14.26 3.80 -18.16
N ASP A 157 -14.98 3.97 -19.27
CA ASP A 157 -15.09 5.21 -20.04
C ASP A 157 -16.00 6.24 -19.37
N LEU A 158 -16.85 5.83 -18.44
CA LEU A 158 -17.77 6.72 -17.73
C LEU A 158 -17.18 7.26 -16.41
N ILE A 159 -16.07 6.70 -15.93
CA ILE A 159 -15.44 7.11 -14.67
C ILE A 159 -14.36 8.14 -14.97
N PRO A 160 -14.49 9.38 -14.49
CA PRO A 160 -13.46 10.41 -14.67
C PRO A 160 -12.13 9.94 -14.10
N THR A 161 -11.09 10.08 -14.89
CA THR A 161 -9.71 9.72 -14.49
C THR A 161 -8.73 10.81 -14.90
N LYS A 162 -7.76 11.09 -14.03
CA LYS A 162 -6.68 12.04 -14.35
C LYS A 162 -5.40 11.59 -13.67
N GLU A 163 -4.30 11.58 -14.43
CA GLU A 163 -3.00 11.20 -13.87
C GLU A 163 -2.60 12.06 -12.67
N ILE A 164 -1.95 11.41 -11.70
CA ILE A 164 -1.39 12.05 -10.52
C ILE A 164 0.13 11.98 -10.58
N HIS A 165 0.76 13.14 -10.45
CA HIS A 165 2.21 13.28 -10.37
C HIS A 165 2.61 13.87 -9.02
N ILE A 166 3.27 13.09 -8.19
CA ILE A 166 3.91 13.54 -6.95
C ILE A 166 5.38 13.78 -7.27
N GLY A 167 5.85 14.98 -7.00
CA GLY A 167 7.22 15.38 -7.30
C GLY A 167 8.28 14.60 -6.54
N LYS A 168 9.54 14.99 -6.76
CA LYS A 168 10.67 14.47 -5.99
C LYS A 168 10.80 15.21 -4.66
N ASN A 169 11.41 14.55 -3.67
CA ASN A 169 11.74 15.14 -2.36
C ASN A 169 10.50 15.64 -1.57
N CYS A 170 9.37 14.95 -1.69
CA CYS A 170 8.14 15.24 -0.94
C CYS A 170 8.01 14.42 0.34
#